data_ab1ef5f4d000dbac0e3fa52aba77df6f
#
_entry.id   ab1ef5f4d000dbac0e3fa52aba77df6f
#
_cell.length_a   1.000
_cell.length_b   1.000
_cell.length_c   1.000
_cell.angle_alpha   90.00
_cell.angle_beta   90.00
_cell.angle_gamma   90.00
#
_symmetry.space_group_name_H-M   'P 1'
#
loop_
_entity.id
_entity.type
_entity.pdbx_description
1 polymer ?
#
loop_
_entity_poly.entity_id
_entity_poly.type
_entity_poly.pdbx_seq_one_letter_code
_entity_poly.pdbx_strand_id
1 'polypeptide(L)'
;PYASWGQMIPRWFGPEVAISNHAESGLTAGSFLASNRLEKVLAMMKKGDYVICEFGHNDQKEKTPGSGAWYNFSYNLKQYIDKVRAKGGNIIFVTPTQRRFFDKATRSKIQETHGDYPDAMRAVAKREGVPVIELHDMTRTFFETLGYENSKKSLVHYPANTYPNQPKALEDNTHFNPYGAYEVAKMVVMGMKQLHLPFLKYLRPDWQDFNPAQPDDFNKFLWYSSTDLDVTKPDGN
;
A
#
# COMPACT_ATOMS: atom_id res chain seq x y z
N PRO A 1 -0.43 -16.47 -2.90
CA PRO A 1 -1.69 -15.77 -3.18
C PRO A 1 -1.64 -14.28 -2.79
N TYR A 2 -0.72 -13.87 -1.93
CA TYR A 2 -0.56 -12.50 -1.45
C TYR A 2 0.25 -11.65 -2.41
N ALA A 3 -0.17 -10.41 -2.63
CA ALA A 3 0.54 -9.45 -3.47
C ALA A 3 0.34 -8.01 -2.94
N SER A 4 1.23 -7.10 -3.35
CA SER A 4 1.17 -5.69 -2.96
C SER A 4 1.48 -4.79 -4.15
N TRP A 5 1.04 -3.55 -4.10
CA TRP A 5 1.24 -2.57 -5.15
C TRP A 5 2.73 -2.35 -5.49
N GLY A 6 3.62 -2.45 -4.51
CA GLY A 6 5.06 -2.32 -4.73
C GLY A 6 5.66 -3.42 -5.63
N GLN A 7 5.02 -4.60 -5.70
CA GLN A 7 5.39 -5.67 -6.62
C GLN A 7 4.82 -5.44 -8.03
N MET A 8 3.67 -4.76 -8.15
CA MET A 8 2.96 -4.54 -9.41
C MET A 8 3.37 -3.26 -10.14
N ILE A 9 3.78 -2.24 -9.41
CA ILE A 9 4.05 -0.90 -9.96
C ILE A 9 5.13 -0.87 -11.07
N PRO A 10 6.17 -1.74 -11.10
CA PRO A 10 7.13 -1.79 -12.20
C PRO A 10 6.49 -2.02 -13.57
N ARG A 11 5.30 -2.63 -13.62
CA ARG A 11 4.54 -2.86 -14.86
C ARG A 11 4.29 -1.56 -15.63
N TRP A 12 4.19 -0.44 -14.94
CA TRP A 12 3.75 0.84 -15.52
C TRP A 12 4.88 1.73 -15.98
N PHE A 13 6.13 1.40 -15.65
CA PHE A 13 7.30 2.22 -15.99
C PHE A 13 8.19 1.55 -17.05
N GLY A 14 8.85 2.39 -17.83
CA GLY A 14 9.91 1.98 -18.75
C GLY A 14 11.22 1.65 -18.02
N PRO A 15 12.24 1.17 -18.76
CA PRO A 15 13.52 0.74 -18.19
C PRO A 15 14.33 1.88 -17.55
N GLU A 16 13.92 3.13 -17.74
CA GLU A 16 14.57 4.30 -17.16
C GLU A 16 14.25 4.49 -15.67
N VAL A 17 13.23 3.77 -15.15
CA VAL A 17 12.82 3.81 -13.75
C VAL A 17 13.07 2.46 -13.10
N ALA A 18 14.04 2.40 -12.20
CA ALA A 18 14.27 1.26 -11.35
C ALA A 18 13.44 1.38 -10.06
N ILE A 19 12.70 0.32 -9.71
CA ILE A 19 11.91 0.26 -8.48
C ILE A 19 12.53 -0.79 -7.56
N SER A 20 12.96 -0.35 -6.38
CA SER A 20 13.49 -1.21 -5.33
C SER A 20 12.45 -1.35 -4.24
N ASN A 21 11.79 -2.50 -4.17
CA ASN A 21 10.77 -2.78 -3.15
C ASN A 21 11.42 -3.32 -1.88
N HIS A 22 11.33 -2.55 -0.81
CA HIS A 22 11.85 -2.88 0.53
C HIS A 22 10.73 -3.12 1.55
N ALA A 23 9.47 -3.13 1.09
CA ALA A 23 8.35 -3.37 1.98
C ALA A 23 8.39 -4.78 2.55
N GLU A 24 8.00 -4.90 3.82
CA GLU A 24 7.86 -6.17 4.51
C GLU A 24 6.56 -6.17 5.33
N SER A 25 5.87 -7.29 5.28
CA SER A 25 4.62 -7.47 6.01
C SER A 25 4.83 -7.37 7.51
N GLY A 26 3.81 -6.88 8.22
CA GLY A 26 3.79 -6.84 9.67
C GLY A 26 4.55 -5.68 10.31
N LEU A 27 5.33 -4.92 9.56
CA LEU A 27 6.12 -3.85 10.15
C LEU A 27 5.29 -2.57 10.35
N THR A 28 5.59 -1.89 11.48
CA THR A 28 5.20 -0.51 11.76
C THR A 28 6.28 0.45 11.27
N ALA A 29 5.97 1.75 11.18
CA ALA A 29 6.99 2.77 10.91
C ALA A 29 8.15 2.67 11.92
N GLY A 30 7.83 2.43 13.20
CA GLY A 30 8.81 2.29 14.26
C GLY A 30 9.66 1.03 14.13
N SER A 31 9.06 -0.14 13.88
CA SER A 31 9.78 -1.41 13.78
C SER A 31 10.67 -1.48 12.54
N PHE A 32 10.27 -0.86 11.44
CA PHE A 32 11.12 -0.73 10.24
C PHE A 32 12.38 0.11 10.52
N LEU A 33 12.26 1.20 11.31
CA LEU A 33 13.41 1.97 11.79
C LEU A 33 14.29 1.13 12.73
N ALA A 34 13.70 0.51 13.74
CA ALA A 34 14.41 -0.24 14.76
C ALA A 34 15.18 -1.45 14.21
N SER A 35 14.71 -2.05 13.12
CA SER A 35 15.37 -3.15 12.41
C SER A 35 16.41 -2.71 11.38
N ASN A 36 16.80 -1.43 11.36
CA ASN A 36 17.77 -0.84 10.43
C ASN A 36 17.40 -0.98 8.94
N ARG A 37 16.12 -1.20 8.62
CA ARG A 37 15.68 -1.36 7.22
C ARG A 37 15.75 -0.05 6.46
N LEU A 38 15.42 1.07 7.11
CA LEU A 38 15.59 2.39 6.47
C LEU A 38 17.08 2.66 6.19
N GLU A 39 17.99 2.30 7.08
CA GLU A 39 19.43 2.48 6.84
C GLU A 39 19.90 1.69 5.60
N LYS A 40 19.35 0.49 5.37
CA LYS A 40 19.62 -0.28 4.15
C LYS A 40 19.12 0.45 2.90
N VAL A 41 17.92 1.03 2.94
CA VAL A 41 17.39 1.86 1.83
C VAL A 41 18.31 3.05 1.57
N LEU A 42 18.68 3.79 2.63
CA LEU A 42 19.54 4.97 2.54
C LEU A 42 20.96 4.66 2.04
N ALA A 43 21.46 3.46 2.31
CA ALA A 43 22.78 3.02 1.81
C ALA A 43 22.79 2.83 0.28
N MET A 44 21.66 2.46 -0.31
CA MET A 44 21.54 2.23 -1.75
C MET A 44 21.05 3.47 -2.50
N MET A 45 20.43 4.41 -1.79
CA MET A 45 19.80 5.60 -2.35
C MET A 45 20.84 6.60 -2.86
N LYS A 46 20.53 7.24 -3.98
CA LYS A 46 21.29 8.34 -4.57
C LYS A 46 20.52 9.65 -4.42
N LYS A 47 21.25 10.76 -4.52
CA LYS A 47 20.64 12.09 -4.56
C LYS A 47 19.64 12.19 -5.71
N GLY A 48 18.43 12.66 -5.40
CA GLY A 48 17.33 12.79 -6.35
C GLY A 48 16.39 11.58 -6.40
N ASP A 49 16.73 10.43 -5.80
CA ASP A 49 15.84 9.30 -5.70
C ASP A 49 14.59 9.62 -4.87
N TYR A 50 13.56 8.83 -5.08
CA TYR A 50 12.29 8.94 -4.36
C TYR A 50 12.09 7.75 -3.43
N VAL A 51 11.75 8.02 -2.19
CA VAL A 51 11.31 7.03 -1.20
C VAL A 51 9.82 7.20 -1.02
N ILE A 52 9.05 6.15 -1.31
CA ILE A 52 7.59 6.13 -1.19
C ILE A 52 7.23 5.25 -0.02
N CYS A 53 6.58 5.81 1.00
CA CYS A 53 6.30 5.15 2.27
C CYS A 53 4.80 5.03 2.53
N GLU A 54 4.33 3.79 2.73
CA GLU A 54 3.00 3.49 3.25
C GLU A 54 3.14 2.84 4.63
N PHE A 55 2.64 3.50 5.68
CA PHE A 55 2.60 3.01 7.06
C PHE A 55 1.27 3.40 7.71
N GLY A 56 1.00 2.93 8.92
CA GLY A 56 -0.21 3.21 9.68
C GLY A 56 -1.07 1.97 9.90
N HIS A 57 -0.97 0.97 9.00
CA HIS A 57 -1.79 -0.24 9.05
C HIS A 57 -1.49 -1.11 10.28
N ASN A 58 -0.22 -1.31 10.62
CA ASN A 58 0.22 -2.05 11.81
C ASN A 58 0.46 -1.13 13.00
N ASP A 59 0.86 0.12 12.76
CA ASP A 59 1.08 1.11 13.81
C ASP A 59 -0.16 1.28 14.70
N GLN A 60 -1.37 1.27 14.12
CA GLN A 60 -2.62 1.40 14.89
C GLN A 60 -2.89 0.21 15.83
N LYS A 61 -2.18 -0.91 15.67
CA LYS A 61 -2.29 -2.08 16.55
C LYS A 61 -1.38 -1.98 17.79
N GLU A 62 -0.39 -1.10 17.77
CA GLU A 62 0.49 -0.86 18.92
C GLU A 62 -0.30 -0.32 20.11
N LYS A 63 -0.11 -0.94 21.29
CA LYS A 63 -0.80 -0.58 22.55
C LYS A 63 0.16 -0.27 23.70
N THR A 64 1.44 -0.09 23.37
CA THR A 64 2.46 0.25 24.39
C THR A 64 2.32 1.71 24.83
N PRO A 65 2.75 2.05 26.07
CA PRO A 65 2.82 3.45 26.50
C PRO A 65 3.60 4.31 25.52
N GLY A 66 3.05 5.47 25.12
CA GLY A 66 3.63 6.36 24.12
C GLY A 66 3.33 5.98 22.67
N SER A 67 2.61 4.86 22.42
CA SER A 67 2.08 4.58 21.08
C SER A 67 0.85 5.44 20.77
N GLY A 68 0.71 5.80 19.51
CA GLY A 68 -0.44 6.55 19.01
C GLY A 68 -0.13 7.34 17.75
N ALA A 69 -1.16 7.65 17.00
CA ALA A 69 -1.06 8.35 15.72
C ALA A 69 -0.33 9.70 15.85
N TRP A 70 -0.69 10.48 16.88
CA TRP A 70 -0.15 11.82 17.15
C TRP A 70 1.14 11.83 17.98
N TYR A 71 1.67 10.67 18.36
CA TYR A 71 2.89 10.49 19.17
C TYR A 71 4.00 9.79 18.39
N ASN A 72 4.27 8.52 18.72
CA ASN A 72 5.37 7.76 18.14
C ASN A 72 5.24 7.61 16.62
N PHE A 73 4.02 7.43 16.08
CA PHE A 73 3.84 7.32 14.64
C PHE A 73 4.25 8.61 13.92
N SER A 74 3.72 9.77 14.35
CA SER A 74 4.10 11.08 13.80
C SER A 74 5.59 11.37 13.96
N TYR A 75 6.18 11.01 15.09
CA TYR A 75 7.62 11.15 15.33
C TYR A 75 8.44 10.26 14.38
N ASN A 76 8.03 9.01 14.20
CA ASN A 76 8.70 8.09 13.28
C ASN A 76 8.64 8.61 11.84
N LEU A 77 7.47 9.07 11.37
CA LEU A 77 7.35 9.67 10.03
C LEU A 77 8.32 10.85 9.84
N LYS A 78 8.49 11.68 10.87
CA LYS A 78 9.48 12.78 10.82
C LYS A 78 10.91 12.26 10.65
N GLN A 79 11.26 11.15 11.30
CA GLN A 79 12.60 10.55 11.13
C GLN A 79 12.85 10.08 9.69
N TYR A 80 11.83 9.49 9.02
CA TYR A 80 11.93 9.14 7.59
C TYR A 80 12.24 10.38 6.74
N ILE A 81 11.50 11.47 6.97
CA ILE A 81 11.67 12.73 6.23
C ILE A 81 13.10 13.23 6.38
N ASP A 82 13.58 13.36 7.63
CA ASP A 82 14.89 13.92 7.92
C ASP A 82 16.01 13.09 7.33
N LYS A 83 15.95 11.78 7.50
CA LYS A 83 16.99 10.86 7.02
C LYS A 83 17.05 10.80 5.48
N VAL A 84 15.89 10.76 4.81
CA VAL A 84 15.83 10.76 3.34
C VAL A 84 16.34 12.10 2.78
N ARG A 85 15.90 13.21 3.35
CA ARG A 85 16.37 14.55 2.93
C ARG A 85 17.87 14.76 3.18
N ALA A 86 18.39 14.24 4.27
CA ALA A 86 19.84 14.31 4.57
C ALA A 86 20.70 13.59 3.51
N LYS A 87 20.13 12.59 2.82
CA LYS A 87 20.75 11.91 1.67
C LYS A 87 20.50 12.61 0.33
N GLY A 88 19.77 13.73 0.33
CA GLY A 88 19.40 14.46 -0.88
C GLY A 88 18.29 13.77 -1.68
N GLY A 89 17.55 12.85 -1.07
CA GLY A 89 16.38 12.19 -1.67
C GLY A 89 15.08 12.95 -1.45
N ASN A 90 14.06 12.49 -2.12
CA ASN A 90 12.69 12.96 -2.01
C ASN A 90 11.86 11.90 -1.27
N ILE A 91 10.92 12.33 -0.44
CA ILE A 91 10.01 11.41 0.25
C ILE A 91 8.56 11.74 -0.12
N ILE A 92 7.75 10.70 -0.30
CA ILE A 92 6.32 10.77 -0.57
C ILE A 92 5.64 9.83 0.41
N PHE A 93 4.62 10.30 1.09
CA PHE A 93 3.78 9.45 1.91
C PHE A 93 2.59 8.90 1.13
N VAL A 94 2.18 7.71 1.48
CA VAL A 94 0.98 7.06 0.97
C VAL A 94 0.12 6.71 2.17
N THR A 95 -1.11 7.23 2.21
CA THR A 95 -2.04 6.87 3.28
C THR A 95 -2.39 5.39 3.21
N PRO A 96 -2.52 4.67 4.36
CA PRO A 96 -2.72 3.23 4.37
C PRO A 96 -4.01 2.83 3.63
N THR A 97 -3.94 1.73 2.88
CA THR A 97 -5.11 1.15 2.22
C THR A 97 -6.20 0.81 3.23
N GLN A 98 -7.47 0.95 2.84
CA GLN A 98 -8.59 0.51 3.66
C GLN A 98 -8.56 -1.02 3.86
N ARG A 99 -9.09 -1.48 5.01
CA ARG A 99 -9.52 -2.87 5.14
C ARG A 99 -10.91 -3.02 4.55
N ARG A 100 -11.21 -4.20 4.04
CA ARG A 100 -12.55 -4.56 3.60
C ARG A 100 -13.46 -4.77 4.82
N PHE A 101 -13.84 -3.70 5.46
CA PHE A 101 -14.70 -3.71 6.64
C PHE A 101 -15.95 -2.87 6.37
N PHE A 102 -16.96 -3.51 5.79
CA PHE A 102 -18.23 -2.86 5.49
C PHE A 102 -19.13 -2.72 6.73
N ASP A 103 -19.98 -1.71 6.73
CA ASP A 103 -21.02 -1.57 7.73
C ASP A 103 -21.92 -2.84 7.76
N LYS A 104 -22.34 -3.21 8.96
CA LYS A 104 -23.09 -4.46 9.16
C LYS A 104 -24.55 -4.37 8.69
N ALA A 105 -25.14 -3.18 8.67
CA ALA A 105 -26.55 -2.99 8.40
C ALA A 105 -26.83 -3.01 6.89
N THR A 106 -26.11 -2.21 6.12
CA THR A 106 -26.37 -2.05 4.69
C THR A 106 -25.36 -2.74 3.81
N ARG A 107 -24.16 -3.04 4.34
CA ARG A 107 -23.01 -3.59 3.60
C ARG A 107 -22.65 -2.73 2.38
N SER A 108 -22.84 -1.42 2.47
CA SER A 108 -22.65 -0.49 1.36
C SER A 108 -21.46 0.43 1.55
N LYS A 109 -21.06 0.70 2.80
CA LYS A 109 -20.01 1.65 3.15
C LYS A 109 -18.88 0.99 3.93
N ILE A 110 -17.64 1.35 3.56
CA ILE A 110 -16.45 0.97 4.30
C ILE A 110 -16.38 1.78 5.61
N GLN A 111 -16.22 1.07 6.71
CA GLN A 111 -16.02 1.64 8.03
C GLN A 111 -14.54 1.93 8.26
N GLU A 112 -14.25 3.03 8.93
CA GLU A 112 -12.88 3.38 9.31
C GLU A 112 -12.31 2.38 10.33
N THR A 113 -11.11 1.89 10.06
CA THR A 113 -10.41 0.93 10.92
C THR A 113 -9.01 1.36 11.31
N HIS A 114 -8.52 2.48 10.80
CA HIS A 114 -7.18 3.00 11.07
C HIS A 114 -7.18 4.15 12.08
N GLY A 115 -8.37 4.59 12.55
CA GLY A 115 -8.49 5.73 13.47
C GLY A 115 -7.78 6.97 12.92
N ASP A 116 -7.01 7.65 13.76
CA ASP A 116 -6.35 8.91 13.42
C ASP A 116 -5.05 8.76 12.60
N TYR A 117 -4.61 7.55 12.26
CA TYR A 117 -3.31 7.35 11.62
C TYR A 117 -3.20 7.98 10.23
N PRO A 118 -4.22 7.91 9.34
CA PRO A 118 -4.20 8.64 8.08
C PRO A 118 -4.12 10.15 8.27
N ASP A 119 -4.86 10.70 9.23
CA ASP A 119 -4.88 12.14 9.51
C ASP A 119 -3.58 12.64 10.13
N ALA A 120 -2.97 11.85 11.01
CA ALA A 120 -1.66 12.15 11.55
C ALA A 120 -0.58 12.17 10.46
N MET A 121 -0.62 11.23 9.50
CA MET A 121 0.28 11.24 8.34
C MET A 121 0.08 12.51 7.50
N ARG A 122 -1.16 12.89 7.18
CA ARG A 122 -1.48 14.13 6.46
C ARG A 122 -0.97 15.37 7.18
N ALA A 123 -1.15 15.42 8.51
CA ALA A 123 -0.70 16.54 9.34
C ALA A 123 0.83 16.68 9.36
N VAL A 124 1.56 15.57 9.52
CA VAL A 124 3.03 15.56 9.42
C VAL A 124 3.47 15.99 8.04
N ALA A 125 2.87 15.42 6.98
CA ALA A 125 3.20 15.75 5.60
C ALA A 125 3.00 17.24 5.31
N LYS A 126 1.86 17.79 5.70
CA LYS A 126 1.55 19.23 5.54
C LYS A 126 2.56 20.11 6.24
N ARG A 127 2.88 19.80 7.51
CA ARG A 127 3.85 20.56 8.31
C ARG A 127 5.23 20.56 7.70
N GLU A 128 5.64 19.41 7.17
CA GLU A 128 7.00 19.20 6.64
C GLU A 128 7.10 19.45 5.13
N GLY A 129 6.02 19.81 4.45
CA GLY A 129 5.99 20.01 2.99
C GLY A 129 6.31 18.72 2.23
N VAL A 130 5.72 17.60 2.64
CA VAL A 130 5.85 16.28 2.01
C VAL A 130 4.59 16.00 1.17
N PRO A 131 4.72 15.56 -0.10
CA PRO A 131 3.56 15.14 -0.88
C PRO A 131 2.92 13.87 -0.31
N VAL A 132 1.59 13.76 -0.45
CA VAL A 132 0.80 12.60 0.00
C VAL A 132 -0.01 12.04 -1.15
N ILE A 133 0.01 10.72 -1.30
CA ILE A 133 -0.90 9.97 -2.16
C ILE A 133 -2.04 9.46 -1.28
N GLU A 134 -3.27 9.85 -1.60
CA GLU A 134 -4.47 9.55 -0.82
C GLU A 134 -5.04 8.15 -1.13
N LEU A 135 -4.22 7.12 -0.91
CA LEU A 135 -4.59 5.74 -1.21
C LEU A 135 -5.73 5.23 -0.32
N HIS A 136 -5.84 5.76 0.90
CA HIS A 136 -6.92 5.48 1.84
C HIS A 136 -8.31 5.75 1.23
N ASP A 137 -8.48 6.93 0.63
CA ASP A 137 -9.74 7.34 0.02
C ASP A 137 -9.99 6.63 -1.32
N MET A 138 -8.92 6.40 -2.10
CA MET A 138 -9.03 5.66 -3.36
C MET A 138 -9.46 4.21 -3.11
N THR A 139 -8.91 3.53 -2.11
CA THR A 139 -9.28 2.14 -1.80
C THR A 139 -10.65 2.03 -1.14
N ARG A 140 -11.11 3.05 -0.40
CA ARG A 140 -12.50 3.16 0.05
C ARG A 140 -13.45 3.16 -1.17
N THR A 141 -13.21 4.06 -2.11
CA THR A 141 -14.00 4.16 -3.35
C THR A 141 -14.00 2.84 -4.12
N PHE A 142 -12.83 2.22 -4.26
CA PHE A 142 -12.67 0.94 -4.95
C PHE A 142 -13.51 -0.18 -4.31
N PHE A 143 -13.42 -0.36 -3.00
CA PHE A 143 -14.20 -1.40 -2.31
C PHE A 143 -15.69 -1.12 -2.35
N GLU A 144 -16.12 0.13 -2.14
CA GLU A 144 -17.54 0.50 -2.19
C GLU A 144 -18.11 0.31 -3.61
N THR A 145 -17.34 0.61 -4.65
CA THR A 145 -17.74 0.38 -6.05
C THR A 145 -17.87 -1.10 -6.39
N LEU A 146 -16.92 -1.92 -5.99
CA LEU A 146 -17.01 -3.38 -6.16
C LEU A 146 -18.17 -3.98 -5.36
N GLY A 147 -18.53 -3.35 -4.24
CA GLY A 147 -19.55 -3.82 -3.33
C GLY A 147 -19.11 -4.99 -2.46
N TYR A 148 -19.98 -5.38 -1.53
CA TYR A 148 -19.66 -6.33 -0.47
C TYR A 148 -19.15 -7.69 -0.99
N GLU A 149 -19.78 -8.27 -2.00
CA GLU A 149 -19.38 -9.60 -2.49
C GLU A 149 -18.18 -9.52 -3.46
N ASN A 150 -18.22 -8.62 -4.45
CA ASN A 150 -17.17 -8.59 -5.47
C ASN A 150 -15.83 -8.06 -4.94
N SER A 151 -15.83 -7.23 -3.90
CA SER A 151 -14.57 -6.75 -3.29
C SER A 151 -13.71 -7.89 -2.72
N LYS A 152 -14.28 -9.05 -2.39
CA LYS A 152 -13.53 -10.26 -2.03
C LYS A 152 -12.58 -10.71 -3.14
N LYS A 153 -12.96 -10.48 -4.40
CA LYS A 153 -12.15 -10.85 -5.58
C LYS A 153 -10.83 -10.10 -5.68
N SER A 154 -10.68 -8.97 -4.98
CA SER A 154 -9.44 -8.21 -4.92
C SER A 154 -8.54 -8.59 -3.74
N LEU A 155 -9.00 -9.48 -2.88
CA LEU A 155 -8.34 -9.87 -1.64
C LEU A 155 -8.06 -11.38 -1.62
N VAL A 156 -7.35 -11.84 -0.59
CA VAL A 156 -7.00 -13.25 -0.45
C VAL A 156 -8.21 -14.02 0.11
N HIS A 157 -9.20 -14.19 -0.76
CA HIS A 157 -10.38 -15.01 -0.55
C HIS A 157 -10.38 -16.16 -1.55
N TYR A 158 -10.07 -17.37 -1.08
CA TYR A 158 -9.97 -18.56 -1.91
C TYR A 158 -10.63 -19.76 -1.23
N PRO A 159 -11.37 -20.59 -1.96
CA PRO A 159 -11.88 -21.85 -1.41
C PRO A 159 -10.76 -22.75 -0.91
N ALA A 160 -11.11 -23.70 -0.04
CA ALA A 160 -10.16 -24.74 0.35
C ALA A 160 -9.65 -25.50 -0.89
N ASN A 161 -8.41 -25.94 -0.83
CA ASN A 161 -7.74 -26.70 -1.89
C ASN A 161 -7.57 -25.93 -3.22
N THR A 162 -7.61 -24.60 -3.21
CA THR A 162 -7.25 -23.78 -4.38
C THR A 162 -5.74 -23.87 -4.67
N TYR A 163 -4.93 -24.00 -3.65
CA TYR A 163 -3.48 -24.11 -3.75
C TYR A 163 -2.97 -25.38 -3.09
N PRO A 164 -1.78 -25.89 -3.48
CA PRO A 164 -1.12 -26.98 -2.78
C PRO A 164 -0.99 -26.69 -1.27
N ASN A 165 -1.24 -27.70 -0.43
CA ASN A 165 -1.14 -27.61 1.03
C ASN A 165 -2.07 -26.56 1.69
N GLN A 166 -3.13 -26.17 1.03
CA GLN A 166 -4.14 -25.25 1.57
C GLN A 166 -5.46 -25.99 1.85
N PRO A 167 -5.59 -26.73 2.96
CA PRO A 167 -6.77 -27.55 3.27
C PRO A 167 -7.98 -26.71 3.76
N LYS A 168 -7.78 -25.44 4.10
CA LYS A 168 -8.82 -24.53 4.59
C LYS A 168 -9.03 -23.36 3.62
N ALA A 169 -10.24 -22.82 3.59
CA ALA A 169 -10.50 -21.58 2.87
C ALA A 169 -9.64 -20.42 3.42
N LEU A 170 -9.20 -19.54 2.55
CA LEU A 170 -8.59 -18.26 2.91
C LEU A 170 -9.66 -17.17 2.84
N GLU A 171 -9.83 -16.42 3.92
CA GLU A 171 -10.85 -15.37 4.06
C GLU A 171 -10.24 -14.11 4.67
N ASP A 172 -9.31 -13.51 3.94
CA ASP A 172 -8.55 -12.35 4.39
C ASP A 172 -9.17 -11.05 3.87
N ASN A 173 -9.60 -10.19 4.76
CA ASN A 173 -10.21 -8.89 4.43
C ASN A 173 -9.21 -7.72 4.43
N THR A 174 -7.92 -8.03 4.44
CA THR A 174 -6.84 -7.05 4.57
C THR A 174 -5.85 -7.12 3.41
N HIS A 175 -5.36 -8.33 3.13
CA HIS A 175 -4.30 -8.51 2.15
C HIS A 175 -4.85 -8.69 0.73
N PHE A 176 -4.24 -7.98 -0.21
CA PHE A 176 -4.58 -8.08 -1.62
C PHE A 176 -4.04 -9.36 -2.24
N ASN A 177 -4.79 -9.87 -3.21
CA ASN A 177 -4.32 -10.84 -4.18
C ASN A 177 -3.70 -10.11 -5.40
N PRO A 178 -3.19 -10.82 -6.41
CA PRO A 178 -2.59 -10.17 -7.60
C PRO A 178 -3.49 -9.16 -8.30
N TYR A 179 -4.79 -9.45 -8.46
CA TYR A 179 -5.73 -8.49 -9.05
C TYR A 179 -5.86 -7.22 -8.21
N GLY A 180 -6.11 -7.37 -6.92
CA GLY A 180 -6.25 -6.21 -6.04
C GLY A 180 -4.97 -5.37 -5.97
N ALA A 181 -3.81 -6.03 -5.86
CA ALA A 181 -2.51 -5.36 -5.87
C ALA A 181 -2.24 -4.59 -7.18
N TYR A 182 -2.67 -5.15 -8.31
CA TYR A 182 -2.57 -4.49 -9.62
C TYR A 182 -3.45 -3.24 -9.69
N GLU A 183 -4.69 -3.31 -9.22
CA GLU A 183 -5.59 -2.15 -9.16
C GLU A 183 -5.04 -1.06 -8.22
N VAL A 184 -4.54 -1.45 -7.04
CA VAL A 184 -3.93 -0.52 -6.09
C VAL A 184 -2.66 0.13 -6.65
N ALA A 185 -1.85 -0.62 -7.42
CA ALA A 185 -0.69 -0.03 -8.10
C ALA A 185 -1.09 1.08 -9.08
N LYS A 186 -2.20 0.90 -9.81
CA LYS A 186 -2.74 1.97 -10.67
C LYS A 186 -3.20 3.20 -9.88
N MET A 187 -3.83 2.99 -8.71
CA MET A 187 -4.19 4.09 -7.82
C MET A 187 -2.96 4.88 -7.36
N VAL A 188 -1.88 4.19 -7.00
CA VAL A 188 -0.62 4.84 -6.61
C VAL A 188 -0.05 5.66 -7.77
N VAL A 189 -0.05 5.13 -9.00
CA VAL A 189 0.40 5.90 -10.19
C VAL A 189 -0.50 7.11 -10.44
N MET A 190 -1.82 6.98 -10.26
CA MET A 190 -2.73 8.12 -10.35
C MET A 190 -2.42 9.19 -9.31
N GLY A 191 -2.13 8.79 -8.07
CA GLY A 191 -1.68 9.72 -7.02
C GLY A 191 -0.36 10.41 -7.41
N MET A 192 0.59 9.69 -7.98
CA MET A 192 1.82 10.29 -8.51
C MET A 192 1.53 11.30 -9.62
N LYS A 193 0.56 11.03 -10.51
CA LYS A 193 0.14 11.98 -11.55
C LYS A 193 -0.47 13.25 -10.96
N GLN A 194 -1.30 13.13 -9.95
CA GLN A 194 -1.88 14.28 -9.23
C GLN A 194 -0.80 15.15 -8.58
N LEU A 195 0.31 14.55 -8.17
CA LEU A 195 1.48 15.23 -7.62
C LEU A 195 2.44 15.77 -8.68
N HIS A 196 2.17 15.54 -9.96
CA HIS A 196 2.99 15.98 -11.11
C HIS A 196 4.47 15.58 -10.98
N LEU A 197 4.75 14.33 -10.55
CA LEU A 197 6.11 13.86 -10.31
C LEU A 197 6.91 13.79 -11.61
N PRO A 198 8.19 14.26 -11.64
CA PRO A 198 8.93 14.43 -12.89
C PRO A 198 9.29 13.12 -13.60
N PHE A 199 9.34 11.99 -12.89
CA PHE A 199 9.66 10.69 -13.49
C PHE A 199 8.45 10.05 -14.20
N LEU A 200 7.26 10.64 -14.13
CA LEU A 200 6.07 10.16 -14.86
C LEU A 200 6.21 10.23 -16.38
N LYS A 201 7.15 11.02 -16.88
CA LYS A 201 7.52 11.00 -18.31
C LYS A 201 8.02 9.64 -18.80
N TYR A 202 8.37 8.75 -17.89
CA TYR A 202 8.81 7.38 -18.17
C TYR A 202 7.70 6.33 -17.99
N LEU A 203 6.44 6.77 -17.82
CA LEU A 203 5.31 5.86 -17.91
C LEU A 203 5.28 5.19 -19.29
N ARG A 204 4.96 3.90 -19.29
CA ARG A 204 4.86 3.14 -20.54
C ARG A 204 3.77 3.71 -21.44
N PRO A 205 3.91 3.62 -22.77
CA PRO A 205 2.92 4.14 -23.71
C PRO A 205 1.52 3.51 -23.61
N ASP A 206 1.45 2.30 -23.04
CA ASP A 206 0.19 1.57 -22.80
C ASP A 206 -0.49 1.93 -21.47
N TRP A 207 0.04 2.90 -20.72
CA TRP A 207 -0.62 3.42 -19.52
C TRP A 207 -1.93 4.11 -19.89
N GLN A 208 -2.97 3.79 -19.14
CA GLN A 208 -4.26 4.49 -19.19
C GLN A 208 -4.63 4.99 -17.80
N ASP A 209 -5.17 6.21 -17.73
CA ASP A 209 -5.60 6.77 -16.45
C ASP A 209 -6.68 5.91 -15.82
N PHE A 210 -6.53 5.71 -14.52
CA PHE A 210 -7.35 4.80 -13.73
C PHE A 210 -8.31 5.58 -12.82
N ASN A 211 -9.53 5.07 -12.70
CA ASN A 211 -10.52 5.59 -11.76
C ASN A 211 -10.95 4.46 -10.79
N PRO A 212 -10.73 4.59 -9.48
CA PRO A 212 -11.15 3.58 -8.51
C PRO A 212 -12.67 3.31 -8.49
N ALA A 213 -13.48 4.25 -9.01
CA ALA A 213 -14.92 4.06 -9.21
C ALA A 213 -15.26 3.27 -10.49
N GLN A 214 -14.26 2.88 -11.27
CA GLN A 214 -14.40 2.09 -12.50
C GLN A 214 -13.26 1.05 -12.57
N PRO A 215 -13.22 0.09 -11.62
CA PRO A 215 -12.17 -0.92 -11.60
C PRO A 215 -12.22 -1.80 -12.85
N ASP A 216 -11.07 -2.36 -13.22
CA ASP A 216 -10.98 -3.29 -14.34
C ASP A 216 -11.84 -4.54 -14.08
N ASP A 217 -12.32 -5.14 -15.16
CA ASP A 217 -13.08 -6.40 -15.05
C ASP A 217 -12.16 -7.53 -14.57
N PHE A 218 -12.45 -8.05 -13.36
CA PHE A 218 -11.71 -9.18 -12.78
C PHE A 218 -11.58 -10.37 -13.74
N ASN A 219 -12.61 -10.65 -14.56
CA ASN A 219 -12.61 -11.80 -15.47
C ASN A 219 -11.66 -11.60 -16.68
N LYS A 220 -11.19 -10.38 -16.92
CA LYS A 220 -10.21 -10.05 -17.96
C LYS A 220 -8.78 -9.96 -17.41
N PHE A 221 -8.61 -10.01 -16.09
CA PHE A 221 -7.30 -9.97 -15.47
C PHE A 221 -6.59 -11.31 -15.64
N LEU A 222 -5.51 -11.30 -16.39
CA LEU A 222 -4.70 -12.48 -16.63
C LEU A 222 -3.50 -12.50 -15.69
N TRP A 223 -3.42 -13.54 -14.88
CA TRP A 223 -2.31 -13.79 -13.96
C TRP A 223 -1.83 -15.22 -14.08
N TYR A 224 -0.55 -15.39 -14.34
CA TYR A 224 0.09 -16.71 -14.38
C TYR A 224 0.56 -17.07 -12.96
N SER A 225 0.07 -18.19 -12.45
CA SER A 225 0.46 -18.68 -11.13
C SER A 225 1.93 -19.03 -11.09
N SER A 226 2.60 -18.71 -9.96
CA SER A 226 3.93 -19.25 -9.67
C SER A 226 3.83 -20.75 -9.37
N THR A 227 4.85 -21.50 -9.75
CA THR A 227 5.00 -22.91 -9.36
C THR A 227 5.42 -23.05 -7.90
N ASP A 228 6.07 -22.03 -7.36
CA ASP A 228 6.49 -21.95 -5.96
C ASP A 228 5.58 -20.95 -5.25
N LEU A 229 4.63 -21.48 -4.48
CA LEU A 229 3.57 -20.69 -3.86
C LEU A 229 3.59 -20.86 -2.34
N ASP A 230 3.86 -19.79 -1.64
CA ASP A 230 3.67 -19.69 -0.19
C ASP A 230 2.24 -19.21 0.12
N VAL A 231 1.50 -19.98 0.89
CA VAL A 231 0.16 -19.65 1.38
C VAL A 231 0.16 -19.17 2.82
N THR A 232 1.33 -19.04 3.43
CA THR A 232 1.47 -18.53 4.80
C THR A 232 0.99 -17.08 4.86
N LYS A 233 0.11 -16.80 5.82
CA LYS A 233 -0.37 -15.43 6.04
C LYS A 233 0.81 -14.54 6.45
N PRO A 234 0.96 -13.36 5.85
CA PRO A 234 1.98 -12.41 6.25
C PRO A 234 1.86 -12.00 7.72
N ASP A 235 2.99 -11.77 8.39
CA ASP A 235 3.03 -11.33 9.77
C ASP A 235 2.28 -10.01 9.98
N GLY A 236 1.76 -9.82 11.18
CA GLY A 236 1.17 -8.55 11.62
C GLY A 236 -0.35 -8.45 11.50
N ASN A 237 -1.06 -9.54 11.15
CA ASN A 237 -2.53 -9.56 11.08
C ASN A 237 -3.16 -10.73 11.82
#